data_ab02d530b5869db5913a28dc19387482
#
_entry.id   ab02d530b5869db5913a28dc19387482
#
_cell.length_a   1.000
_cell.length_b   1.000
_cell.length_c   1.000
_cell.angle_alpha   90.00
_cell.angle_beta   90.00
_cell.angle_gamma   90.00
#
_symmetry.space_group_name_H-M   'P 1'
#
loop_
_entity.id
_entity.type
_entity.pdbx_description
1 polymer ?
#
loop_
_entity_poly.entity_id
_entity_poly.type
_entity_poly.pdbx_seq_one_letter_code
_entity_poly.pdbx_strand_id
1 'polypeptide(L)'
;MLEDYYGRRVLVGRDEIVPAHVQTLPTITVQTREIICHRCGQRTPKLVAALPNNEYYCPHCINLGRVSTLCKFYHVPEPNQFTISQPVLTWRGRLSPLQVTAAQRVTAGMVAHQRQLLWAVTGAGKTEMIFQGVAACLALGERLAIASPRVDVCLELYPRLQAAFTNTEMALLHGRQSQPYHYAQLTVCTTHQLLRFYHAFDNLIIDEVDAFPYAANPVLFYASQQASKTQGGQLFLTATPGEYLLNEVRHRRLQVTYLPLRYHGHLLPEIRCHLARHWRRQVQRGRLPTEMWRRLQTSLHQGHRFLLFVPHVADLTTVARACTRYFPATSFTTVHAQDPQRLEKVQGMRDRRYSFLITTSILERGVTFPEIDVFVLGADDDIFSSAALVQIAGRAGRSVSRPGGHVDFWLTARCRRVSQAMRQIRYMNQKGRCCQRELSAM
;
A
#
# COMPACT_ATOMS: atom_id res chain seq x y z
N MET A 1 17.02 4.51 -27.47
CA MET A 1 15.89 4.55 -28.41
C MET A 1 14.90 5.61 -27.96
N LEU A 2 13.98 6.13 -28.85
CA LEU A 2 13.01 7.16 -28.47
C LEU A 2 12.08 6.71 -27.35
N GLU A 3 11.77 5.43 -27.28
CA GLU A 3 10.95 4.79 -26.25
C GLU A 3 11.42 5.05 -24.81
N ASP A 4 12.73 5.28 -24.62
CA ASP A 4 13.28 5.63 -23.31
C ASP A 4 12.76 6.96 -22.77
N TYR A 5 12.22 7.81 -23.63
CA TYR A 5 11.73 9.16 -23.31
C TYR A 5 10.21 9.28 -23.31
N TYR A 6 9.46 8.27 -23.80
CA TYR A 6 7.99 8.30 -23.89
C TYR A 6 7.35 8.45 -22.51
N GLY A 7 6.65 9.59 -22.30
CA GLY A 7 6.00 9.91 -21.04
C GLY A 7 6.96 10.02 -19.85
N ARG A 8 8.25 10.32 -20.08
CA ARG A 8 9.27 10.38 -19.01
C ARG A 8 9.96 11.73 -18.96
N ARG A 9 10.56 12.03 -17.80
CA ARG A 9 11.54 13.10 -17.60
C ARG A 9 12.89 12.48 -17.33
N VAL A 10 13.69 12.31 -18.38
CA VAL A 10 15.05 11.74 -18.29
C VAL A 10 16.03 12.86 -18.07
N LEU A 11 16.78 12.80 -16.96
CA LEU A 11 17.74 13.83 -16.57
C LEU A 11 19.03 13.68 -17.36
N VAL A 12 19.46 14.75 -18.00
CA VAL A 12 20.69 14.85 -18.79
C VAL A 12 21.43 16.15 -18.47
N GLY A 13 22.71 16.23 -18.80
CA GLY A 13 23.50 17.44 -18.67
C GLY A 13 22.94 18.57 -19.54
N ARG A 14 23.14 19.83 -19.12
CA ARG A 14 22.67 21.02 -19.87
C ARG A 14 23.21 21.05 -21.29
N ASP A 15 24.49 20.70 -21.46
CA ASP A 15 25.22 20.83 -22.71
C ASP A 15 25.11 19.59 -23.64
N GLU A 16 24.38 18.55 -23.18
CA GLU A 16 24.13 17.38 -24.01
C GLU A 16 23.33 17.73 -25.28
N ILE A 17 23.73 17.14 -26.41
CA ILE A 17 23.07 17.34 -27.71
C ILE A 17 21.68 16.69 -27.63
N VAL A 18 20.65 17.46 -27.98
CA VAL A 18 19.25 16.99 -28.01
C VAL A 18 19.06 16.02 -29.18
N PRO A 19 18.65 14.76 -28.96
CA PRO A 19 18.33 13.84 -30.04
C PRO A 19 17.14 14.35 -30.87
N ALA A 20 17.04 13.94 -32.12
CA ALA A 20 15.91 14.25 -32.97
C ALA A 20 14.59 13.78 -32.34
N HIS A 21 13.55 14.58 -32.48
CA HIS A 21 12.20 14.34 -31.91
C HIS A 21 12.10 14.32 -30.37
N VAL A 22 13.17 14.66 -29.63
CA VAL A 22 13.15 14.79 -28.16
C VAL A 22 12.95 16.25 -27.79
N GLN A 23 12.02 16.51 -26.87
CA GLN A 23 11.78 17.83 -26.28
C GLN A 23 12.65 18.03 -25.05
N THR A 24 13.03 19.27 -24.77
CA THR A 24 13.70 19.64 -23.52
C THR A 24 12.74 20.38 -22.60
N LEU A 25 12.71 19.96 -21.33
CA LEU A 25 11.94 20.62 -20.28
C LEU A 25 12.89 21.14 -19.19
N PRO A 26 12.57 22.28 -18.55
CA PRO A 26 13.35 22.80 -17.43
C PRO A 26 13.30 21.86 -16.23
N THR A 27 14.41 21.80 -15.50
CA THR A 27 14.50 21.02 -14.26
C THR A 27 14.04 21.84 -13.05
N ILE A 28 14.36 23.12 -13.02
CA ILE A 28 14.14 24.04 -11.91
C ILE A 28 13.71 25.41 -12.45
N THR A 29 12.69 26.00 -11.84
CA THR A 29 12.37 27.42 -11.98
C THR A 29 13.00 28.18 -10.82
N VAL A 30 13.84 29.17 -11.14
CA VAL A 30 14.47 30.05 -10.15
C VAL A 30 13.61 31.29 -9.94
N GLN A 31 13.09 31.48 -8.74
CA GLN A 31 12.33 32.69 -8.31
C GLN A 31 13.21 33.61 -7.48
N THR A 32 12.68 34.73 -6.99
CA THR A 32 13.44 35.72 -6.23
C THR A 32 14.09 35.13 -4.96
N ARG A 33 13.35 34.37 -4.15
CA ARG A 33 13.81 33.85 -2.84
C ARG A 33 13.94 32.33 -2.78
N GLU A 34 13.34 31.61 -3.72
CA GLU A 34 13.26 30.16 -3.73
C GLU A 34 13.43 29.58 -5.11
N ILE A 35 13.61 28.29 -5.18
CA ILE A 35 13.54 27.49 -6.41
C ILE A 35 12.34 26.55 -6.36
N ILE A 36 11.80 26.21 -7.53
CA ILE A 36 10.75 25.21 -7.70
C ILE A 36 11.31 24.07 -8.56
N CYS A 37 11.34 22.85 -8.01
CA CYS A 37 11.77 21.66 -8.74
C CYS A 37 10.61 21.09 -9.55
N HIS A 38 10.76 20.97 -10.88
CA HIS A 38 9.72 20.42 -11.76
C HIS A 38 9.54 18.89 -11.61
N ARG A 39 10.52 18.15 -11.05
CA ARG A 39 10.36 16.71 -10.80
C ARG A 39 9.48 16.43 -9.60
N CYS A 40 9.72 17.09 -8.46
CA CYS A 40 9.05 16.76 -7.20
C CYS A 40 8.08 17.86 -6.71
N GLY A 41 7.99 18.99 -7.41
CA GLY A 41 7.11 20.11 -7.05
C GLY A 41 7.53 20.91 -5.82
N GLN A 42 8.67 20.54 -5.17
CA GLN A 42 9.06 21.19 -3.93
C GLN A 42 9.66 22.58 -4.18
N ARG A 43 9.31 23.49 -3.27
CA ARG A 43 9.89 24.83 -3.15
C ARG A 43 11.01 24.78 -2.13
N THR A 44 12.16 25.33 -2.45
CA THR A 44 13.34 25.32 -1.57
C THR A 44 13.96 26.71 -1.56
N PRO A 45 14.27 27.29 -0.38
CA PRO A 45 15.00 28.56 -0.30
C PRO A 45 16.33 28.49 -1.06
N LYS A 46 16.67 29.57 -1.80
CA LYS A 46 17.92 29.64 -2.58
C LYS A 46 19.16 29.31 -1.76
N LEU A 47 19.23 29.78 -0.53
CA LEU A 47 20.36 29.53 0.37
C LEU A 47 20.61 28.05 0.62
N VAL A 48 19.54 27.22 0.69
CA VAL A 48 19.63 25.76 0.91
C VAL A 48 19.95 25.02 -0.38
N ALA A 49 19.53 25.59 -1.51
CA ALA A 49 19.65 24.99 -2.84
C ALA A 49 20.86 25.48 -3.65
N ALA A 50 21.69 26.34 -3.08
CA ALA A 50 22.77 27.04 -3.79
C ALA A 50 23.90 26.08 -4.21
N LEU A 51 24.37 26.28 -5.42
CA LEU A 51 25.61 25.75 -5.98
C LEU A 51 26.53 26.93 -6.38
N PRO A 52 27.83 26.71 -6.62
CA PRO A 52 28.70 27.72 -7.19
C PRO A 52 28.11 28.34 -8.48
N ASN A 53 28.52 29.55 -8.81
CA ASN A 53 28.15 30.27 -10.04
C ASN A 53 26.64 30.55 -10.20
N ASN A 54 25.93 30.83 -9.09
CA ASN A 54 24.47 31.08 -9.08
C ASN A 54 23.64 29.94 -9.66
N GLU A 55 24.14 28.73 -9.61
CA GLU A 55 23.39 27.52 -9.96
C GLU A 55 22.67 26.95 -8.72
N TYR A 56 21.69 26.09 -8.94
CA TYR A 56 20.84 25.57 -7.86
C TYR A 56 20.56 24.08 -8.07
N TYR A 57 20.31 23.35 -6.97
CA TYR A 57 19.91 21.95 -6.99
C TYR A 57 18.69 21.69 -6.11
N CYS A 58 18.00 20.59 -6.36
CA CYS A 58 16.89 20.16 -5.52
C CYS A 58 17.36 19.14 -4.48
N PRO A 59 17.39 19.47 -3.16
CA PRO A 59 17.80 18.53 -2.12
C PRO A 59 16.83 17.34 -1.94
N HIS A 60 15.56 17.50 -2.32
CA HIS A 60 14.54 16.45 -2.20
C HIS A 60 14.66 15.34 -3.26
N CYS A 61 15.43 15.56 -4.33
CA CYS A 61 15.58 14.64 -5.45
C CYS A 61 16.89 13.85 -5.46
N ILE A 62 17.78 14.01 -4.48
CA ILE A 62 19.15 13.44 -4.47
C ILE A 62 19.15 11.93 -4.72
N ASN A 63 18.23 11.19 -4.07
CA ASN A 63 18.17 9.72 -4.16
C ASN A 63 17.65 9.17 -5.51
N LEU A 64 17.10 10.04 -6.38
CA LEU A 64 16.57 9.67 -7.70
C LEU A 64 17.35 10.31 -8.87
N GLY A 65 18.52 10.84 -8.58
CA GLY A 65 19.34 11.63 -9.49
C GLY A 65 19.28 13.12 -9.15
N ARG A 66 20.42 13.80 -9.26
CA ARG A 66 20.63 15.18 -8.82
C ARG A 66 19.99 16.17 -9.82
N VAL A 67 18.75 16.57 -9.54
CA VAL A 67 18.09 17.64 -10.31
C VAL A 67 18.73 18.97 -9.98
N SER A 68 19.27 19.67 -10.98
CA SER A 68 19.89 20.98 -10.83
C SER A 68 19.64 21.87 -12.07
N THR A 69 19.95 23.14 -11.95
CA THR A 69 19.94 24.08 -13.10
C THR A 69 21.03 23.77 -14.12
N LEU A 70 22.02 22.92 -13.79
CA LEU A 70 23.05 22.38 -14.69
C LEU A 70 22.55 21.21 -15.56
N CYS A 71 21.25 20.87 -15.43
CA CYS A 71 20.63 19.77 -16.15
C CYS A 71 19.37 20.24 -16.88
N LYS A 72 18.92 19.42 -17.83
CA LYS A 72 17.60 19.52 -18.49
C LYS A 72 16.93 18.16 -18.47
N PHE A 73 15.62 18.10 -18.67
CA PHE A 73 14.90 16.86 -18.90
C PHE A 73 14.74 16.61 -20.39
N TYR A 74 15.07 15.41 -20.86
CA TYR A 74 14.58 14.91 -22.13
C TYR A 74 13.20 14.30 -21.92
N HIS A 75 12.30 14.59 -22.86
CA HIS A 75 10.91 14.16 -22.83
C HIS A 75 10.38 13.95 -24.25
N VAL A 76 9.57 12.92 -24.43
CA VAL A 76 8.72 12.75 -25.61
C VAL A 76 7.31 12.49 -25.08
N PRO A 77 6.27 13.20 -25.56
CA PRO A 77 4.88 12.91 -25.20
C PRO A 77 4.57 11.44 -25.41
N GLU A 78 3.75 10.88 -24.53
CA GLU A 78 3.35 9.47 -24.58
C GLU A 78 2.48 9.18 -25.82
N PRO A 79 2.96 8.33 -26.76
CA PRO A 79 2.23 8.08 -28.02
C PRO A 79 1.27 6.90 -27.94
N ASN A 80 1.29 6.11 -26.86
CA ASN A 80 0.52 4.85 -26.73
C ASN A 80 0.77 3.87 -27.90
N GLN A 81 2.01 3.61 -28.23
CA GLN A 81 2.40 2.71 -29.33
C GLN A 81 2.57 1.28 -28.80
N PHE A 82 1.46 0.56 -28.62
CA PHE A 82 1.45 -0.80 -28.11
C PHE A 82 0.80 -1.78 -29.09
N THR A 83 1.36 -2.98 -29.19
CA THR A 83 0.74 -4.10 -29.92
C THR A 83 -0.21 -4.83 -28.98
N ILE A 84 -1.51 -4.79 -29.27
CA ILE A 84 -2.53 -5.41 -28.42
C ILE A 84 -2.72 -6.85 -28.87
N SER A 85 -2.33 -7.79 -28.01
CA SER A 85 -2.55 -9.23 -28.23
C SER A 85 -3.81 -9.72 -27.54
N GLN A 86 -4.60 -10.56 -28.21
CA GLN A 86 -5.83 -11.13 -27.67
C GLN A 86 -5.63 -12.58 -27.19
N PRO A 87 -6.30 -13.04 -26.14
CA PRO A 87 -7.12 -12.23 -25.23
C PRO A 87 -6.25 -11.37 -24.32
N VAL A 88 -6.66 -10.12 -24.02
CA VAL A 88 -5.93 -9.23 -23.10
C VAL A 88 -5.96 -9.79 -21.68
N LEU A 89 -7.12 -10.26 -21.20
CA LEU A 89 -7.27 -10.88 -19.88
C LEU A 89 -7.27 -12.40 -20.01
N THR A 90 -6.28 -13.05 -19.43
CA THR A 90 -6.14 -14.51 -19.39
C THR A 90 -6.56 -15.15 -18.06
N TRP A 91 -6.90 -14.35 -17.07
CA TRP A 91 -7.35 -14.82 -15.76
C TRP A 91 -8.72 -15.51 -15.83
N ARG A 92 -8.83 -16.70 -15.23
CA ARG A 92 -10.04 -17.56 -15.24
C ARG A 92 -10.74 -17.67 -13.90
N GLY A 93 -10.34 -16.88 -12.90
CA GLY A 93 -10.96 -16.88 -11.57
C GLY A 93 -12.40 -16.33 -11.59
N ARG A 94 -13.11 -16.50 -10.48
CA ARG A 94 -14.47 -15.99 -10.31
C ARG A 94 -14.53 -14.95 -9.22
N LEU A 95 -15.18 -13.84 -9.50
CA LEU A 95 -15.50 -12.81 -8.53
C LEU A 95 -16.81 -13.16 -7.78
N SER A 96 -16.89 -12.83 -6.51
CA SER A 96 -18.16 -12.88 -5.77
C SER A 96 -19.15 -11.83 -6.32
N PRO A 97 -20.47 -11.97 -6.10
CA PRO A 97 -21.47 -11.02 -6.62
C PRO A 97 -21.16 -9.55 -6.26
N LEU A 98 -20.73 -9.28 -5.03
CA LEU A 98 -20.35 -7.93 -4.63
C LEU A 98 -19.07 -7.43 -5.33
N GLN A 99 -18.11 -8.31 -5.56
CA GLN A 99 -16.91 -7.98 -6.32
C GLN A 99 -17.26 -7.70 -7.79
N VAL A 100 -18.19 -8.44 -8.40
CA VAL A 100 -18.67 -8.19 -9.77
C VAL A 100 -19.27 -6.79 -9.89
N THR A 101 -20.20 -6.44 -9.00
CA THR A 101 -20.82 -5.10 -8.99
C THR A 101 -19.78 -3.99 -8.78
N ALA A 102 -18.82 -4.18 -7.87
CA ALA A 102 -17.76 -3.23 -7.65
C ALA A 102 -16.80 -3.12 -8.85
N ALA A 103 -16.43 -4.25 -9.45
CA ALA A 103 -15.58 -4.31 -10.65
C ALA A 103 -16.23 -3.58 -11.84
N GLN A 104 -17.52 -3.77 -12.08
CA GLN A 104 -18.26 -3.06 -13.14
C GLN A 104 -18.21 -1.53 -12.95
N ARG A 105 -18.44 -1.04 -11.72
CA ARG A 105 -18.36 0.41 -11.40
C ARG A 105 -16.96 0.96 -11.60
N VAL A 106 -15.96 0.25 -11.10
CA VAL A 106 -14.53 0.63 -11.24
C VAL A 106 -14.14 0.63 -12.72
N THR A 107 -14.52 -0.40 -13.49
CA THR A 107 -14.24 -0.48 -14.92
C THR A 107 -14.86 0.69 -15.69
N ALA A 108 -16.15 0.98 -15.46
CA ALA A 108 -16.82 2.10 -16.09
C ALA A 108 -16.12 3.44 -15.81
N GLY A 109 -15.70 3.66 -14.57
CA GLY A 109 -14.99 4.88 -14.22
C GLY A 109 -13.55 4.93 -14.74
N MET A 110 -12.85 3.79 -14.89
CA MET A 110 -11.52 3.74 -15.51
C MET A 110 -11.62 4.08 -17.00
N VAL A 111 -12.54 3.48 -17.73
CA VAL A 111 -12.78 3.76 -19.16
C VAL A 111 -13.20 5.24 -19.38
N ALA A 112 -13.90 5.83 -18.43
CA ALA A 112 -14.28 7.24 -18.45
C ALA A 112 -13.20 8.19 -17.85
N HIS A 113 -12.02 7.69 -17.55
CA HIS A 113 -10.89 8.43 -16.95
C HIS A 113 -11.27 9.21 -15.69
N GLN A 114 -12.13 8.65 -14.85
CA GLN A 114 -12.61 9.32 -13.64
C GLN A 114 -11.64 9.14 -12.47
N ARG A 115 -11.72 10.07 -11.52
CA ARG A 115 -11.07 9.91 -10.21
C ARG A 115 -11.97 9.12 -9.28
N GLN A 116 -11.47 7.97 -8.80
CA GLN A 116 -12.24 6.99 -8.03
C GLN A 116 -11.52 6.53 -6.77
N LEU A 117 -12.29 6.20 -5.74
CA LEU A 117 -11.84 5.51 -4.54
C LEU A 117 -12.54 4.15 -4.45
N LEU A 118 -11.78 3.08 -4.43
CA LEU A 118 -12.25 1.78 -3.97
C LEU A 118 -11.94 1.64 -2.49
N TRP A 119 -12.96 1.84 -1.66
CA TRP A 119 -12.85 1.62 -0.23
C TRP A 119 -13.25 0.17 0.09
N ALA A 120 -12.25 -0.69 0.14
CA ALA A 120 -12.44 -2.12 0.31
C ALA A 120 -11.81 -2.61 1.62
N VAL A 121 -12.53 -3.41 2.38
CA VAL A 121 -11.98 -4.00 3.62
C VAL A 121 -10.77 -4.88 3.34
N THR A 122 -9.95 -5.11 4.35
CA THR A 122 -8.81 -6.02 4.26
C THR A 122 -9.29 -7.45 3.97
N GLY A 123 -8.67 -8.10 2.97
CA GLY A 123 -9.09 -9.44 2.52
C GLY A 123 -10.32 -9.44 1.61
N ALA A 124 -10.69 -8.31 1.02
CA ALA A 124 -11.80 -8.22 0.07
C ALA A 124 -11.47 -8.67 -1.36
N GLY A 125 -10.20 -8.99 -1.69
CA GLY A 125 -9.79 -9.39 -3.05
C GLY A 125 -9.73 -8.20 -4.01
N LYS A 126 -9.14 -7.08 -3.59
CA LYS A 126 -9.01 -5.86 -4.41
C LYS A 126 -8.31 -6.08 -5.74
N THR A 127 -7.29 -6.93 -5.76
CA THR A 127 -6.42 -7.12 -6.94
C THR A 127 -7.19 -7.73 -8.10
N GLU A 128 -7.89 -8.84 -7.89
CA GLU A 128 -8.63 -9.53 -8.93
C GLU A 128 -9.82 -8.68 -9.44
N MET A 129 -10.38 -7.86 -8.56
CA MET A 129 -11.51 -7.02 -8.88
C MET A 129 -11.16 -5.92 -9.90
N ILE A 130 -9.91 -5.44 -9.93
CA ILE A 130 -9.50 -4.42 -10.91
C ILE A 130 -9.12 -4.99 -12.28
N PHE A 131 -8.99 -6.33 -12.43
CA PHE A 131 -8.50 -6.93 -13.68
C PHE A 131 -9.37 -6.60 -14.88
N GLN A 132 -10.70 -6.56 -14.73
CA GLN A 132 -11.60 -6.20 -15.83
C GLN A 132 -11.39 -4.75 -16.29
N GLY A 133 -11.22 -3.81 -15.35
CA GLY A 133 -10.94 -2.41 -15.67
C GLY A 133 -9.58 -2.24 -16.35
N VAL A 134 -8.55 -2.90 -15.84
CA VAL A 134 -7.22 -2.93 -16.47
C VAL A 134 -7.31 -3.50 -17.89
N ALA A 135 -7.99 -4.64 -18.08
CA ALA A 135 -8.15 -5.25 -19.40
C ALA A 135 -8.89 -4.35 -20.39
N ALA A 136 -9.95 -3.67 -19.96
CA ALA A 136 -10.70 -2.76 -20.80
C ALA A 136 -9.83 -1.60 -21.31
N CYS A 137 -9.04 -0.98 -20.44
CA CYS A 137 -8.15 0.10 -20.79
C CYS A 137 -6.99 -0.38 -21.68
N LEU A 138 -6.37 -1.52 -21.36
CA LEU A 138 -5.30 -2.10 -22.21
C LEU A 138 -5.82 -2.43 -23.62
N ALA A 139 -7.05 -2.95 -23.74
CA ALA A 139 -7.68 -3.23 -25.03
C ALA A 139 -7.95 -1.97 -25.89
N LEU A 140 -8.06 -0.80 -25.24
CA LEU A 140 -8.15 0.50 -25.91
C LEU A 140 -6.78 1.06 -26.34
N GLY A 141 -5.68 0.35 -26.08
CA GLY A 141 -4.32 0.81 -26.36
C GLY A 141 -3.78 1.80 -25.32
N GLU A 142 -4.44 1.95 -24.18
CA GLU A 142 -4.02 2.86 -23.12
C GLU A 142 -2.80 2.34 -22.36
N ARG A 143 -2.00 3.26 -21.84
CA ARG A 143 -0.90 2.99 -20.92
C ARG A 143 -1.34 3.12 -19.48
N LEU A 144 -1.08 2.09 -18.66
CA LEU A 144 -1.48 2.06 -17.27
C LEU A 144 -0.29 1.89 -16.33
N ALA A 145 -0.43 2.45 -15.11
CA ALA A 145 0.44 2.09 -14.01
C ALA A 145 -0.35 1.66 -12.77
N ILE A 146 0.19 0.65 -12.07
CA ILE A 146 -0.24 0.25 -10.73
C ILE A 146 0.91 0.55 -9.79
N ALA A 147 0.73 1.55 -8.93
CA ALA A 147 1.76 2.01 -8.01
C ALA A 147 1.40 1.66 -6.57
N SER A 148 2.40 1.28 -5.76
CA SER A 148 2.24 1.11 -4.32
C SER A 148 3.37 1.80 -3.56
N PRO A 149 3.13 2.32 -2.35
CA PRO A 149 4.19 2.87 -1.51
C PRO A 149 5.27 1.87 -1.08
N ARG A 150 4.98 0.57 -1.17
CA ARG A 150 5.82 -0.50 -0.63
C ARG A 150 6.33 -1.44 -1.71
N VAL A 151 7.64 -1.69 -1.69
CA VAL A 151 8.29 -2.63 -2.62
C VAL A 151 7.70 -4.04 -2.48
N ASP A 152 7.49 -4.52 -1.25
CA ASP A 152 6.94 -5.86 -0.99
C ASP A 152 5.58 -6.08 -1.69
N VAL A 153 4.73 -5.04 -1.73
CA VAL A 153 3.43 -5.08 -2.41
C VAL A 153 3.59 -5.15 -3.92
N CYS A 154 4.52 -4.37 -4.50
CA CYS A 154 4.81 -4.43 -5.93
C CYS A 154 5.31 -5.83 -6.34
N LEU A 155 6.20 -6.43 -5.53
CA LEU A 155 6.73 -7.78 -5.75
C LEU A 155 5.67 -8.88 -5.61
N GLU A 156 4.65 -8.68 -4.77
CA GLU A 156 3.51 -9.60 -4.63
C GLU A 156 2.50 -9.44 -5.79
N LEU A 157 2.25 -8.20 -6.23
CA LEU A 157 1.29 -7.90 -7.29
C LEU A 157 1.78 -8.33 -8.68
N TYR A 158 3.07 -8.11 -8.96
CA TYR A 158 3.63 -8.30 -10.29
C TYR A 158 3.41 -9.71 -10.86
N PRO A 159 3.76 -10.82 -10.17
CA PRO A 159 3.51 -12.17 -10.70
C PRO A 159 2.02 -12.49 -10.87
N ARG A 160 1.14 -11.93 -10.03
CA ARG A 160 -0.32 -12.12 -10.17
C ARG A 160 -0.86 -11.41 -11.41
N LEU A 161 -0.34 -10.22 -11.70
CA LEU A 161 -0.68 -9.48 -12.91
C LEU A 161 -0.10 -10.16 -14.16
N GLN A 162 1.15 -10.64 -14.11
CA GLN A 162 1.73 -11.42 -15.22
C GLN A 162 0.89 -12.66 -15.55
N ALA A 163 0.40 -13.38 -14.54
CA ALA A 163 -0.47 -14.53 -14.74
C ALA A 163 -1.87 -14.16 -15.30
N ALA A 164 -2.35 -12.94 -15.00
CA ALA A 164 -3.64 -12.45 -15.47
C ALA A 164 -3.59 -11.81 -16.87
N PHE A 165 -2.43 -11.29 -17.27
CA PHE A 165 -2.19 -10.54 -18.52
C PHE A 165 -0.99 -11.11 -19.27
N THR A 166 -1.01 -12.41 -19.58
CA THR A 166 0.13 -13.13 -20.17
C THR A 166 0.57 -12.60 -21.54
N ASN A 167 -0.33 -11.93 -22.25
CA ASN A 167 -0.09 -11.37 -23.59
C ASN A 167 0.25 -9.87 -23.57
N THR A 168 0.39 -9.26 -22.39
CA THR A 168 0.70 -7.83 -22.24
C THR A 168 2.12 -7.65 -21.74
N GLU A 169 2.88 -6.78 -22.40
CA GLU A 169 4.21 -6.41 -21.93
C GLU A 169 4.13 -5.56 -20.65
N MET A 170 4.88 -5.97 -19.65
CA MET A 170 4.81 -5.37 -18.31
C MET A 170 6.20 -5.01 -17.78
N ALA A 171 6.31 -3.81 -17.20
CA ALA A 171 7.49 -3.36 -16.48
C ALA A 171 7.29 -3.39 -14.95
N LEU A 172 8.32 -3.84 -14.21
CA LEU A 172 8.39 -3.72 -12.75
C LEU A 172 9.47 -2.74 -12.36
N LEU A 173 9.11 -1.64 -11.66
CA LEU A 173 10.04 -0.58 -11.31
C LEU A 173 10.08 -0.34 -9.78
N HIS A 174 11.26 -0.51 -9.20
CA HIS A 174 11.52 -0.22 -7.78
C HIS A 174 12.99 0.15 -7.53
N GLY A 175 13.33 0.64 -6.34
CA GLY A 175 14.68 1.18 -6.07
C GLY A 175 15.82 0.15 -6.03
N ARG A 176 15.52 -1.15 -6.09
CA ARG A 176 16.53 -2.24 -6.00
C ARG A 176 16.56 -3.10 -7.26
N GLN A 177 15.96 -2.64 -8.36
CA GLN A 177 15.97 -3.42 -9.60
C GLN A 177 17.34 -3.39 -10.27
N SER A 178 17.74 -4.50 -10.86
CA SER A 178 18.96 -4.64 -11.65
C SER A 178 18.72 -4.43 -13.16
N GLN A 179 17.49 -4.63 -13.62
CA GLN A 179 17.14 -4.49 -15.03
C GLN A 179 16.93 -3.03 -15.42
N PRO A 180 17.41 -2.61 -16.60
CA PRO A 180 17.14 -1.28 -17.14
C PRO A 180 15.63 -1.09 -17.39
N TYR A 181 15.22 0.16 -17.51
CA TYR A 181 13.87 0.50 -17.93
C TYR A 181 13.62 0.01 -19.36
N HIS A 182 12.41 -0.51 -19.60
CA HIS A 182 11.88 -0.74 -20.94
C HIS A 182 10.48 -0.15 -21.05
N TYR A 183 10.09 0.23 -22.26
CA TYR A 183 8.78 0.79 -22.54
C TYR A 183 7.73 -0.32 -22.51
N ALA A 184 6.73 -0.21 -21.67
CA ALA A 184 5.70 -1.23 -21.49
C ALA A 184 4.32 -0.60 -21.29
N GLN A 185 3.29 -1.28 -21.77
CA GLN A 185 1.90 -0.84 -21.68
C GLN A 185 1.39 -0.84 -20.24
N LEU A 186 1.75 -1.85 -19.44
CA LEU A 186 1.39 -1.96 -18.04
C LEU A 186 2.64 -1.87 -17.16
N THR A 187 2.69 -0.87 -16.29
CA THR A 187 3.80 -0.64 -15.35
C THR A 187 3.37 -0.92 -13.93
N VAL A 188 4.07 -1.81 -13.23
CA VAL A 188 3.95 -1.98 -11.76
C VAL A 188 5.13 -1.29 -11.11
N CYS A 189 4.89 -0.38 -10.17
CA CYS A 189 6.00 0.39 -9.62
C CYS A 189 5.78 0.84 -8.18
N THR A 190 6.87 1.23 -7.49
CA THR A 190 6.71 1.98 -6.26
C THR A 190 6.33 3.44 -6.57
N THR A 191 5.56 4.07 -5.66
CA THR A 191 5.12 5.46 -5.84
C THR A 191 6.26 6.45 -6.05
N HIS A 192 7.47 6.16 -5.55
CA HIS A 192 8.66 6.96 -5.81
C HIS A 192 9.10 6.93 -7.28
N GLN A 193 8.87 5.83 -7.99
CA GLN A 193 9.22 5.73 -9.41
C GLN A 193 8.33 6.62 -10.29
N LEU A 194 7.15 7.02 -9.82
CA LEU A 194 6.27 7.96 -10.52
C LEU A 194 6.96 9.32 -10.77
N LEU A 195 7.94 9.70 -9.95
CA LEU A 195 8.76 10.91 -10.17
C LEU A 195 9.56 10.90 -11.49
N ARG A 196 9.68 9.76 -12.16
CA ARG A 196 10.35 9.62 -13.47
C ARG A 196 9.42 9.85 -14.65
N PHE A 197 8.10 9.84 -14.42
CA PHE A 197 7.07 9.92 -15.44
C PHE A 197 6.44 11.31 -15.51
N TYR A 198 5.97 11.67 -16.70
CA TYR A 198 5.31 12.95 -16.95
C TYR A 198 4.25 12.76 -18.04
N HIS A 199 2.97 12.91 -17.66
CA HIS A 199 1.81 12.69 -18.53
C HIS A 199 1.87 11.36 -19.31
N ALA A 200 2.30 10.30 -18.61
CA ALA A 200 2.57 8.99 -19.20
C ALA A 200 1.36 8.07 -19.20
N PHE A 201 0.54 8.12 -18.17
CA PHE A 201 -0.48 7.11 -17.93
C PHE A 201 -1.89 7.65 -18.16
N ASP A 202 -2.68 6.93 -18.97
CA ASP A 202 -4.10 7.19 -19.18
C ASP A 202 -4.89 6.86 -17.92
N ASN A 203 -4.50 5.79 -17.23
CA ASN A 203 -5.03 5.42 -15.92
C ASN A 203 -3.92 5.10 -14.93
N LEU A 204 -3.98 5.68 -13.75
CA LEU A 204 -3.05 5.43 -12.64
C LEU A 204 -3.80 4.84 -11.45
N ILE A 205 -3.43 3.61 -11.09
CA ILE A 205 -3.97 2.92 -9.91
C ILE A 205 -2.95 3.04 -8.78
N ILE A 206 -3.37 3.52 -7.60
CA ILE A 206 -2.52 3.60 -6.42
C ILE A 206 -3.07 2.67 -5.35
N ASP A 207 -2.40 1.55 -5.14
CA ASP A 207 -2.75 0.60 -4.09
C ASP A 207 -2.10 0.95 -2.76
N GLU A 208 -2.81 0.68 -1.68
CA GLU A 208 -2.41 1.05 -0.31
C GLU A 208 -2.09 2.55 -0.15
N VAL A 209 -2.92 3.41 -0.73
CA VAL A 209 -2.74 4.88 -0.71
C VAL A 209 -2.60 5.48 0.70
N ASP A 210 -3.08 4.79 1.71
CA ASP A 210 -2.98 5.12 3.13
C ASP A 210 -1.66 4.71 3.78
N ALA A 211 -0.80 3.96 3.06
CA ALA A 211 0.48 3.51 3.62
C ALA A 211 1.56 4.59 3.53
N PHE A 212 2.43 4.61 4.56
CA PHE A 212 3.66 5.40 4.51
C PHE A 212 4.60 4.85 3.40
N PRO A 213 5.29 5.71 2.64
CA PRO A 213 5.37 7.17 2.79
C PRO A 213 4.29 7.96 2.02
N TYR A 214 3.49 7.37 1.13
CA TYR A 214 2.58 8.09 0.24
C TYR A 214 1.57 8.97 1.01
N ALA A 215 0.93 8.43 2.05
CA ALA A 215 -0.12 9.11 2.81
C ALA A 215 0.32 10.43 3.48
N ALA A 216 1.63 10.59 3.73
CA ALA A 216 2.18 11.74 4.44
C ALA A 216 3.18 12.56 3.60
N ASN A 217 3.32 12.25 2.30
CA ASN A 217 4.35 12.84 1.47
C ASN A 217 3.77 13.61 0.27
N PRO A 218 3.75 14.97 0.32
CA PRO A 218 3.23 15.78 -0.77
C PRO A 218 4.01 15.61 -2.08
N VAL A 219 5.29 15.23 -2.02
CA VAL A 219 6.11 14.93 -3.21
C VAL A 219 5.54 13.75 -3.98
N LEU A 220 5.15 12.67 -3.29
CA LEU A 220 4.60 11.48 -3.94
C LEU A 220 3.19 11.71 -4.48
N PHE A 221 2.41 12.55 -3.81
CA PHE A 221 1.12 12.97 -4.30
C PHE A 221 1.26 13.82 -5.59
N TYR A 222 2.18 14.79 -5.58
CA TYR A 222 2.53 15.56 -6.78
C TYR A 222 3.03 14.64 -7.91
N ALA A 223 3.89 13.66 -7.60
CA ALA A 223 4.38 12.70 -8.58
C ALA A 223 3.25 11.91 -9.24
N SER A 224 2.25 11.47 -8.49
CA SER A 224 1.10 10.75 -9.03
C SER A 224 0.25 11.63 -9.96
N GLN A 225 0.10 12.92 -9.64
CA GLN A 225 -0.59 13.87 -10.51
C GLN A 225 0.18 14.12 -11.80
N GLN A 226 1.51 14.30 -11.72
CA GLN A 226 2.35 14.55 -12.89
C GLN A 226 2.53 13.32 -13.79
N ALA A 227 2.50 12.13 -13.23
CA ALA A 227 2.62 10.87 -13.98
C ALA A 227 1.35 10.55 -14.80
N SER A 228 0.17 10.95 -14.30
CA SER A 228 -1.09 10.83 -15.04
C SER A 228 -1.17 11.84 -16.17
N LYS A 229 -1.75 11.48 -17.33
CA LYS A 229 -2.11 12.42 -18.39
C LYS A 229 -3.09 13.46 -17.85
N THR A 230 -3.17 14.62 -18.47
CA THR A 230 -4.03 15.74 -18.03
C THR A 230 -5.50 15.33 -17.90
N GLN A 231 -5.97 14.44 -18.76
CA GLN A 231 -7.31 13.86 -18.74
C GLN A 231 -7.32 12.42 -18.25
N GLY A 232 -6.24 11.97 -17.63
CA GLY A 232 -6.09 10.60 -17.15
C GLY A 232 -6.91 10.29 -15.90
N GLY A 233 -7.38 9.04 -15.80
CA GLY A 233 -8.10 8.52 -14.65
C GLY A 233 -7.17 8.19 -13.48
N GLN A 234 -7.69 8.27 -12.26
CA GLN A 234 -6.99 7.85 -11.05
C GLN A 234 -7.88 6.95 -10.19
N LEU A 235 -7.39 5.77 -9.86
CA LEU A 235 -8.07 4.84 -8.95
C LEU A 235 -7.24 4.65 -7.68
N PHE A 236 -7.79 5.08 -6.55
CA PHE A 236 -7.19 4.90 -5.23
C PHE A 236 -7.76 3.66 -4.54
N LEU A 237 -6.90 2.73 -4.13
CA LEU A 237 -7.29 1.51 -3.43
C LEU A 237 -6.85 1.60 -1.97
N THR A 238 -7.78 1.43 -1.03
CA THR A 238 -7.43 1.39 0.40
C THR A 238 -8.53 0.75 1.24
N ALA A 239 -8.15 0.21 2.38
CA ALA A 239 -9.08 -0.18 3.43
C ALA A 239 -9.31 0.95 4.45
N THR A 240 -8.44 1.96 4.47
CA THR A 240 -8.37 3.00 5.51
C THR A 240 -8.11 4.39 4.88
N PRO A 241 -9.08 4.95 4.13
CA PRO A 241 -8.89 6.24 3.48
C PRO A 241 -8.56 7.32 4.50
N GLY A 242 -7.51 8.10 4.20
CA GLY A 242 -7.13 9.27 4.97
C GLY A 242 -8.11 10.43 4.81
N GLU A 243 -7.99 11.44 5.68
CA GLU A 243 -8.89 12.60 5.72
C GLU A 243 -8.97 13.33 4.37
N TYR A 244 -7.85 13.42 3.64
CA TYR A 244 -7.82 14.02 2.32
C TYR A 244 -8.81 13.33 1.36
N LEU A 245 -8.73 12.01 1.20
CA LEU A 245 -9.63 11.27 0.30
C LEU A 245 -11.09 11.34 0.77
N LEU A 246 -11.33 11.29 2.08
CA LEU A 246 -12.66 11.44 2.64
C LEU A 246 -13.26 12.83 2.35
N ASN A 247 -12.45 13.88 2.37
CA ASN A 247 -12.87 15.22 2.00
C ASN A 247 -13.19 15.31 0.50
N GLU A 248 -12.37 14.71 -0.36
CA GLU A 248 -12.66 14.65 -1.81
C GLU A 248 -14.00 13.93 -2.10
N VAL A 249 -14.28 12.83 -1.37
CA VAL A 249 -15.57 12.11 -1.46
C VAL A 249 -16.73 13.00 -0.98
N ARG A 250 -16.59 13.68 0.17
CA ARG A 250 -17.64 14.59 0.70
C ARG A 250 -17.98 15.72 -0.26
N HIS A 251 -16.98 16.25 -0.96
CA HIS A 251 -17.15 17.32 -1.96
C HIS A 251 -17.51 16.79 -3.37
N ARG A 252 -17.79 15.49 -3.53
CA ARG A 252 -18.14 14.84 -4.80
C ARG A 252 -17.07 14.99 -5.89
N ARG A 253 -15.81 15.23 -5.52
CA ARG A 253 -14.66 15.29 -6.45
C ARG A 253 -14.01 13.93 -6.66
N LEU A 254 -14.41 12.91 -5.88
CA LEU A 254 -13.93 11.56 -5.93
C LEU A 254 -15.12 10.61 -5.81
N GLN A 255 -15.35 9.76 -6.81
CA GLN A 255 -16.38 8.73 -6.75
C GLN A 255 -15.94 7.59 -5.83
N VAL A 256 -16.83 7.09 -4.97
CA VAL A 256 -16.50 6.01 -4.05
C VAL A 256 -17.28 4.73 -4.36
N THR A 257 -16.55 3.63 -4.49
CA THR A 257 -17.09 2.27 -4.53
C THR A 257 -16.72 1.56 -3.23
N TYR A 258 -17.72 1.02 -2.54
CA TYR A 258 -17.51 0.29 -1.29
C TYR A 258 -17.47 -1.21 -1.55
N LEU A 259 -16.48 -1.88 -0.96
CA LEU A 259 -16.42 -3.34 -0.88
C LEU A 259 -16.31 -3.74 0.60
N PRO A 260 -17.45 -3.80 1.31
CA PRO A 260 -17.47 -3.88 2.78
C PRO A 260 -17.36 -5.30 3.32
N LEU A 261 -17.40 -6.32 2.46
CA LEU A 261 -17.23 -7.71 2.84
C LEU A 261 -15.90 -8.25 2.32
N ARG A 262 -15.34 -9.20 3.05
CA ARG A 262 -14.19 -10.00 2.61
C ARG A 262 -14.59 -10.88 1.44
N TYR A 263 -13.62 -11.42 0.71
CA TYR A 263 -13.89 -12.27 -0.47
C TYR A 263 -14.80 -13.48 -0.17
N HIS A 264 -14.78 -13.96 1.07
CA HIS A 264 -15.63 -15.07 1.54
C HIS A 264 -16.98 -14.61 2.14
N GLY A 265 -17.38 -13.35 1.94
CA GLY A 265 -18.69 -12.83 2.33
C GLY A 265 -18.85 -12.42 3.82
N HIS A 266 -17.81 -12.53 4.62
CA HIS A 266 -17.88 -12.20 6.06
C HIS A 266 -17.41 -10.78 6.38
N LEU A 267 -17.87 -10.27 7.51
CA LEU A 267 -17.51 -8.98 8.08
C LEU A 267 -16.08 -8.96 8.61
N LEU A 268 -15.55 -7.77 8.88
CA LEU A 268 -14.31 -7.62 9.65
C LEU A 268 -14.50 -8.06 11.09
N PRO A 269 -13.49 -8.66 11.75
CA PRO A 269 -13.54 -8.94 13.18
C PRO A 269 -13.58 -7.64 13.99
N GLU A 270 -14.33 -7.66 15.08
CA GLU A 270 -14.43 -6.51 15.99
C GLU A 270 -13.28 -6.50 17.00
N ILE A 271 -12.76 -5.32 17.29
CA ILE A 271 -11.70 -5.11 18.27
C ILE A 271 -12.28 -5.14 19.68
N ARG A 272 -11.71 -5.97 20.55
CA ARG A 272 -11.95 -5.98 21.99
C ARG A 272 -10.81 -5.28 22.69
N CYS A 273 -11.13 -4.34 23.59
CA CYS A 273 -10.13 -3.56 24.32
C CYS A 273 -10.04 -3.97 25.78
N HIS A 274 -8.81 -4.12 26.26
CA HIS A 274 -8.49 -4.49 27.64
C HIS A 274 -7.53 -3.46 28.23
N LEU A 275 -7.67 -3.13 29.50
CA LEU A 275 -6.73 -2.25 30.20
C LEU A 275 -5.55 -3.07 30.75
N ALA A 276 -4.34 -2.64 30.41
CA ALA A 276 -3.08 -3.22 30.90
C ALA A 276 -2.16 -2.10 31.38
N ARG A 277 -2.58 -1.40 32.44
CA ARG A 277 -1.78 -0.36 33.10
C ARG A 277 -0.42 -0.94 33.47
N HIS A 278 0.66 -0.23 33.21
CA HIS A 278 2.03 -0.64 33.56
C HIS A 278 2.52 -1.96 32.93
N TRP A 279 1.97 -2.36 31.75
CA TRP A 279 2.37 -3.61 31.09
C TRP A 279 3.88 -3.69 30.84
N ARG A 280 4.56 -2.57 30.50
CA ARG A 280 6.04 -2.56 30.32
C ARG A 280 6.79 -2.97 31.58
N ARG A 281 6.35 -2.52 32.75
CA ARG A 281 6.93 -2.93 34.05
C ARG A 281 6.69 -4.42 34.35
N GLN A 282 5.52 -4.95 33.94
CA GLN A 282 5.20 -6.36 34.13
C GLN A 282 6.09 -7.24 33.24
N VAL A 283 6.24 -6.92 31.95
CA VAL A 283 7.09 -7.72 31.04
C VAL A 283 8.57 -7.59 31.38
N GLN A 284 9.06 -6.45 31.86
CA GLN A 284 10.42 -6.30 32.41
C GLN A 284 10.67 -7.27 33.58
N ARG A 285 9.67 -7.55 34.39
CA ARG A 285 9.70 -8.54 35.49
C ARG A 285 9.43 -9.98 34.99
N GLY A 286 9.44 -10.23 33.69
CA GLY A 286 9.18 -11.55 33.12
C GLY A 286 7.74 -12.04 33.26
N ARG A 287 6.74 -11.13 33.31
CA ARG A 287 5.32 -11.48 33.46
C ARG A 287 4.50 -10.79 32.38
N LEU A 288 3.59 -11.53 31.76
CA LEU A 288 2.54 -10.95 30.92
C LEU A 288 1.37 -10.47 31.77
N PRO A 289 0.58 -9.47 31.33
CA PRO A 289 -0.70 -9.14 31.95
C PRO A 289 -1.58 -10.39 32.07
N THR A 290 -2.20 -10.60 33.24
CA THR A 290 -2.89 -11.86 33.58
C THR A 290 -3.98 -12.24 32.57
N GLU A 291 -4.81 -11.30 32.17
CA GLU A 291 -5.86 -11.58 31.20
C GLU A 291 -5.25 -11.89 29.82
N MET A 292 -4.15 -11.21 29.46
CA MET A 292 -3.49 -11.42 28.18
C MET A 292 -2.96 -12.87 28.06
N TRP A 293 -2.12 -13.33 29.01
CA TRP A 293 -1.56 -14.68 28.88
C TRP A 293 -2.66 -15.76 28.86
N ARG A 294 -3.76 -15.59 29.61
CA ARG A 294 -4.89 -16.51 29.56
C ARG A 294 -5.52 -16.58 28.17
N ARG A 295 -5.71 -15.43 27.50
CA ARG A 295 -6.26 -15.39 26.13
C ARG A 295 -5.32 -15.99 25.13
N LEU A 296 -4.02 -15.70 25.21
CA LEU A 296 -3.00 -16.33 24.34
C LEU A 296 -3.00 -17.85 24.51
N GLN A 297 -3.06 -18.31 25.77
CA GLN A 297 -3.11 -19.74 26.08
C GLN A 297 -4.41 -20.38 25.54
N THR A 298 -5.55 -19.75 25.73
CA THR A 298 -6.84 -20.23 25.19
C THR A 298 -6.79 -20.38 23.68
N SER A 299 -6.23 -19.39 22.94
CA SER A 299 -6.04 -19.49 21.49
C SER A 299 -5.19 -20.71 21.12
N LEU A 300 -4.06 -20.95 21.79
CA LEU A 300 -3.18 -22.08 21.49
C LEU A 300 -3.84 -23.43 21.85
N HIS A 301 -4.56 -23.53 22.96
CA HIS A 301 -5.31 -24.74 23.33
C HIS A 301 -6.41 -25.09 22.31
N GLN A 302 -6.99 -24.07 21.67
CA GLN A 302 -7.94 -24.25 20.58
C GLN A 302 -7.27 -24.54 19.22
N GLY A 303 -5.95 -24.68 19.18
CA GLY A 303 -5.19 -24.90 17.96
C GLY A 303 -5.04 -23.65 17.08
N HIS A 304 -5.38 -22.46 17.60
CA HIS A 304 -5.31 -21.22 16.85
C HIS A 304 -3.94 -20.58 16.99
N ARG A 305 -3.33 -20.27 15.85
CA ARG A 305 -2.10 -19.48 15.76
C ARG A 305 -2.40 -17.99 15.85
N PHE A 306 -1.43 -17.16 16.21
CA PHE A 306 -1.66 -15.73 16.30
C PHE A 306 -0.43 -14.87 15.99
N LEU A 307 -0.69 -13.59 15.74
CA LEU A 307 0.32 -12.54 15.75
C LEU A 307 0.16 -11.70 17.02
N LEU A 308 1.28 -11.50 17.73
CA LEU A 308 1.35 -10.58 18.86
C LEU A 308 2.14 -9.35 18.45
N PHE A 309 1.44 -8.23 18.29
CA PHE A 309 2.04 -6.96 17.95
C PHE A 309 2.48 -6.21 19.20
N VAL A 310 3.67 -5.61 19.13
CA VAL A 310 4.23 -4.71 20.15
C VAL A 310 4.68 -3.41 19.50
N PRO A 311 4.73 -2.27 20.24
CA PRO A 311 5.04 -0.97 19.66
C PRO A 311 6.44 -0.87 19.06
N HIS A 312 7.45 -1.23 19.82
CA HIS A 312 8.84 -0.96 19.48
C HIS A 312 9.69 -2.24 19.38
N VAL A 313 10.76 -2.18 18.59
CA VAL A 313 11.73 -3.28 18.48
C VAL A 313 12.32 -3.65 19.85
N ALA A 314 12.56 -2.65 20.72
CA ALA A 314 13.02 -2.87 22.08
C ALA A 314 12.05 -3.68 22.94
N ASP A 315 10.74 -3.60 22.68
CA ASP A 315 9.73 -4.38 23.40
C ASP A 315 9.77 -5.88 23.02
N LEU A 316 10.24 -6.24 21.81
CA LEU A 316 10.25 -7.61 21.30
C LEU A 316 10.98 -8.57 22.24
N THR A 317 12.23 -8.26 22.58
CA THR A 317 13.07 -9.11 23.43
C THR A 317 12.48 -9.26 24.84
N THR A 318 11.94 -8.16 25.39
CA THR A 318 11.36 -8.16 26.74
C THR A 318 10.08 -8.97 26.81
N VAL A 319 9.20 -8.81 25.80
CA VAL A 319 7.95 -9.57 25.70
C VAL A 319 8.24 -11.05 25.39
N ALA A 320 9.19 -11.34 24.48
CA ALA A 320 9.60 -12.73 24.21
C ALA A 320 10.08 -13.44 25.47
N ARG A 321 10.97 -12.81 26.26
CA ARG A 321 11.41 -13.35 27.56
C ARG A 321 10.25 -13.55 28.54
N ALA A 322 9.27 -12.66 28.58
CA ALA A 322 8.09 -12.87 29.41
C ALA A 322 7.22 -14.03 28.89
N CYS A 323 7.16 -14.26 27.58
CA CYS A 323 6.43 -15.38 26.98
C CYS A 323 7.05 -16.75 27.32
N THR A 324 8.39 -16.86 27.44
CA THR A 324 9.05 -18.16 27.77
C THR A 324 8.62 -18.73 29.12
N ARG A 325 8.05 -17.92 30.00
CA ARG A 325 7.47 -18.38 31.26
C ARG A 325 6.20 -19.21 31.06
N TYR A 326 5.49 -19.00 29.98
CA TYR A 326 4.15 -19.56 29.75
C TYR A 326 4.10 -20.49 28.53
N PHE A 327 5.04 -20.36 27.59
CA PHE A 327 5.07 -21.05 26.32
C PHE A 327 6.47 -21.58 26.03
N PRO A 328 6.62 -22.77 25.41
CA PRO A 328 7.92 -23.28 24.98
C PRO A 328 8.63 -22.30 24.05
N ALA A 329 9.91 -22.04 24.26
CA ALA A 329 10.70 -21.09 23.46
C ALA A 329 10.77 -21.45 21.97
N THR A 330 10.60 -22.74 21.64
CA THR A 330 10.56 -23.24 20.24
C THR A 330 9.24 -22.98 19.53
N SER A 331 8.18 -22.64 20.27
CA SER A 331 6.84 -22.44 19.71
C SER A 331 6.63 -21.07 19.08
N PHE A 332 7.55 -20.12 19.25
CA PHE A 332 7.42 -18.76 18.74
C PHE A 332 8.77 -18.12 18.40
N THR A 333 8.72 -17.02 17.67
CA THR A 333 9.91 -16.19 17.41
C THR A 333 9.53 -14.71 17.26
N THR A 334 10.55 -13.85 17.22
CA THR A 334 10.37 -12.41 17.02
C THR A 334 10.72 -12.03 15.59
N VAL A 335 10.00 -11.03 15.01
CA VAL A 335 10.23 -10.53 13.66
C VAL A 335 10.12 -9.00 13.64
N HIS A 336 11.11 -8.34 13.01
CA HIS A 336 11.09 -6.88 12.78
C HIS A 336 11.65 -6.52 11.39
N ALA A 337 11.62 -5.24 11.03
CA ALA A 337 11.99 -4.78 9.69
C ALA A 337 13.45 -5.07 9.31
N GLN A 338 14.37 -4.97 10.26
CA GLN A 338 15.81 -5.19 10.06
C GLN A 338 16.26 -6.62 10.43
N ASP A 339 15.33 -7.53 10.67
CA ASP A 339 15.66 -8.93 10.98
C ASP A 339 16.20 -9.64 9.72
N PRO A 340 17.47 -10.08 9.71
CA PRO A 340 18.05 -10.76 8.54
C PRO A 340 17.34 -12.08 8.21
N GLN A 341 16.75 -12.75 9.19
CA GLN A 341 16.01 -14.01 9.02
C GLN A 341 14.50 -13.79 8.84
N ARG A 342 14.06 -12.55 8.57
CA ARG A 342 12.63 -12.20 8.46
C ARG A 342 11.87 -13.14 7.54
N LEU A 343 12.37 -13.39 6.34
CA LEU A 343 11.70 -14.23 5.34
C LEU A 343 11.55 -15.68 5.82
N GLU A 344 12.61 -16.22 6.40
CA GLU A 344 12.61 -17.59 6.94
C GLU A 344 11.63 -17.75 8.11
N LYS A 345 11.61 -16.79 9.04
CA LYS A 345 10.70 -16.81 10.19
C LYS A 345 9.23 -16.66 9.77
N VAL A 346 8.96 -15.80 8.79
CA VAL A 346 7.63 -15.66 8.19
C VAL A 346 7.21 -16.96 7.48
N GLN A 347 8.13 -17.60 6.75
CA GLN A 347 7.86 -18.89 6.13
C GLN A 347 7.64 -19.98 7.19
N GLY A 348 8.44 -20.00 8.26
CA GLY A 348 8.24 -20.93 9.38
C GLY A 348 6.87 -20.81 10.05
N MET A 349 6.31 -19.59 10.11
CA MET A 349 4.91 -19.39 10.56
C MET A 349 3.90 -19.94 9.54
N ARG A 350 4.15 -19.83 8.23
CA ARG A 350 3.29 -20.45 7.19
C ARG A 350 3.33 -21.96 7.28
N ASP A 351 4.51 -22.53 7.44
CA ASP A 351 4.78 -23.99 7.55
C ASP A 351 4.37 -24.58 8.90
N ARG A 352 3.72 -23.77 9.77
CA ARG A 352 3.28 -24.18 11.12
C ARG A 352 4.42 -24.60 12.07
N ARG A 353 5.67 -24.21 11.79
CA ARG A 353 6.81 -24.40 12.72
C ARG A 353 6.67 -23.54 13.97
N TYR A 354 6.02 -22.37 13.84
CA TYR A 354 5.72 -21.48 14.95
C TYR A 354 4.22 -21.38 15.18
N SER A 355 3.82 -21.42 16.45
CA SER A 355 2.44 -21.19 16.88
C SER A 355 2.09 -19.72 16.88
N PHE A 356 3.08 -18.84 17.10
CA PHE A 356 2.88 -17.40 16.98
C PHE A 356 4.17 -16.64 16.69
N LEU A 357 4.01 -15.42 16.17
CA LEU A 357 5.09 -14.45 15.99
C LEU A 357 4.85 -13.23 16.88
N ILE A 358 5.91 -12.74 17.53
CA ILE A 358 5.92 -11.45 18.19
C ILE A 358 6.54 -10.44 17.21
N THR A 359 5.82 -9.37 16.89
CA THR A 359 6.22 -8.47 15.81
C THR A 359 5.87 -7.02 16.08
N THR A 360 6.42 -6.12 15.30
CA THR A 360 6.03 -4.71 15.23
C THR A 360 5.07 -4.49 14.04
N SER A 361 4.76 -3.23 13.71
CA SER A 361 3.93 -2.87 12.55
C SER A 361 4.39 -3.45 11.20
N ILE A 362 5.58 -4.06 11.11
CA ILE A 362 6.09 -4.62 9.85
C ILE A 362 5.19 -5.71 9.23
N LEU A 363 4.49 -6.48 10.06
CA LEU A 363 3.56 -7.51 9.60
C LEU A 363 2.09 -7.02 9.51
N GLU A 364 1.84 -5.71 9.61
CA GLU A 364 0.49 -5.16 9.37
C GLU A 364 0.05 -5.30 7.91
N ARG A 365 1.00 -5.44 6.95
CA ARG A 365 0.77 -5.54 5.50
C ARG A 365 1.73 -6.53 4.85
N GLY A 366 1.50 -6.88 3.58
CA GLY A 366 2.42 -7.65 2.74
C GLY A 366 2.59 -9.13 3.10
N VAL A 367 1.82 -9.70 4.03
CA VAL A 367 1.88 -11.14 4.38
C VAL A 367 0.50 -11.65 4.72
N THR A 368 0.15 -12.84 4.27
CA THR A 368 -1.11 -13.51 4.63
C THR A 368 -0.83 -14.77 5.43
N PHE A 369 -1.48 -14.87 6.59
CA PHE A 369 -1.54 -16.08 7.40
C PHE A 369 -3.02 -16.46 7.55
N PRO A 370 -3.42 -17.67 7.14
CA PRO A 370 -4.78 -18.14 7.35
C PRO A 370 -5.03 -18.48 8.83
N GLU A 371 -6.28 -18.37 9.25
CA GLU A 371 -6.78 -18.90 10.53
C GLU A 371 -6.09 -18.36 11.80
N ILE A 372 -5.60 -17.13 11.78
CA ILE A 372 -4.90 -16.54 12.91
C ILE A 372 -5.78 -15.63 13.75
N ASP A 373 -5.46 -15.51 15.03
CA ASP A 373 -5.88 -14.46 15.93
C ASP A 373 -4.88 -13.30 15.92
N VAL A 374 -5.29 -12.16 16.41
CA VAL A 374 -4.47 -10.96 16.48
C VAL A 374 -4.53 -10.35 17.86
N PHE A 375 -3.38 -10.15 18.44
CA PHE A 375 -3.20 -9.53 19.75
C PHE A 375 -2.27 -8.34 19.63
N VAL A 376 -2.62 -7.22 20.28
CA VAL A 376 -1.80 -6.00 20.27
C VAL A 376 -1.57 -5.57 21.71
N LEU A 377 -0.31 -5.55 22.15
CA LEU A 377 0.07 -5.04 23.46
C LEU A 377 0.59 -3.61 23.33
N GLY A 378 0.02 -2.68 24.10
CA GLY A 378 0.34 -1.25 23.97
C GLY A 378 -0.28 -0.60 22.72
N ALA A 379 -1.51 -0.98 22.36
CA ALA A 379 -2.20 -0.47 21.16
C ALA A 379 -2.47 1.05 21.20
N ASP A 380 -2.31 1.68 22.33
CA ASP A 380 -2.40 3.13 22.55
C ASP A 380 -1.08 3.88 22.31
N ASP A 381 0.00 3.18 22.01
CA ASP A 381 1.29 3.79 21.66
C ASP A 381 1.20 4.59 20.34
N ASP A 382 1.96 5.70 20.27
CA ASP A 382 1.91 6.64 19.14
C ASP A 382 2.37 6.05 17.80
N ILE A 383 3.12 4.96 17.83
CA ILE A 383 3.55 4.26 16.63
C ILE A 383 2.36 3.65 15.85
N PHE A 384 1.28 3.31 16.55
CA PHE A 384 0.10 2.74 15.92
C PHE A 384 -0.88 3.84 15.49
N SER A 385 -0.93 4.14 14.20
CA SER A 385 -2.01 4.96 13.64
C SER A 385 -3.35 4.21 13.65
N SER A 386 -4.46 4.93 13.55
CA SER A 386 -5.78 4.29 13.41
C SER A 386 -5.87 3.38 12.18
N ALA A 387 -5.22 3.76 11.08
CA ALA A 387 -5.12 2.97 9.86
C ALA A 387 -4.34 1.66 10.11
N ALA A 388 -3.17 1.74 10.76
CA ALA A 388 -2.39 0.56 11.14
C ALA A 388 -3.20 -0.41 12.00
N LEU A 389 -3.94 0.08 12.99
CA LEU A 389 -4.78 -0.74 13.87
C LEU A 389 -5.91 -1.45 13.11
N VAL A 390 -6.54 -0.80 12.12
CA VAL A 390 -7.54 -1.44 11.24
C VAL A 390 -6.89 -2.53 10.37
N GLN A 391 -5.71 -2.27 9.82
CA GLN A 391 -4.96 -3.24 9.00
C GLN A 391 -4.52 -4.45 9.84
N ILE A 392 -4.02 -4.21 11.05
CA ILE A 392 -3.65 -5.25 12.03
C ILE A 392 -4.87 -6.10 12.39
N ALA A 393 -5.99 -5.47 12.78
CA ALA A 393 -7.24 -6.16 13.08
C ALA A 393 -7.73 -7.01 11.90
N GLY A 394 -7.58 -6.49 10.69
CA GLY A 394 -7.93 -7.17 9.45
C GLY A 394 -7.07 -8.38 9.11
N ARG A 395 -6.01 -8.68 9.86
CA ARG A 395 -5.23 -9.92 9.71
C ARG A 395 -5.95 -11.15 10.22
N ALA A 396 -6.80 -11.00 11.24
CA ALA A 396 -7.57 -12.11 11.78
C ALA A 396 -8.68 -12.56 10.81
N GLY A 397 -9.03 -13.86 10.82
CA GLY A 397 -10.17 -14.40 10.11
C GLY A 397 -10.07 -14.34 8.57
N ARG A 398 -8.91 -14.54 7.98
CA ARG A 398 -8.69 -14.52 6.51
C ARG A 398 -8.91 -15.86 5.82
N SER A 399 -9.57 -16.81 6.48
CA SER A 399 -9.88 -18.12 5.90
C SER A 399 -11.39 -18.32 5.86
N VAL A 400 -11.87 -19.06 4.84
CA VAL A 400 -13.26 -19.49 4.74
C VAL A 400 -13.60 -20.45 5.89
N SER A 401 -12.68 -21.33 6.26
CA SER A 401 -12.80 -22.29 7.37
C SER A 401 -12.90 -21.60 8.74
N ARG A 402 -12.31 -20.39 8.88
CA ARG A 402 -12.37 -19.60 10.09
C ARG A 402 -12.49 -18.11 9.77
N PRO A 403 -13.67 -17.66 9.35
CA PRO A 403 -13.90 -16.28 8.95
C PRO A 403 -13.86 -15.28 10.11
N GLY A 404 -14.14 -15.73 11.34
CA GLY A 404 -13.99 -14.97 12.57
C GLY A 404 -12.67 -15.30 13.27
N GLY A 405 -11.94 -14.31 13.74
CA GLY A 405 -10.76 -14.46 14.59
C GLY A 405 -10.84 -13.51 15.77
N HIS A 406 -10.15 -13.82 16.86
CA HIS A 406 -10.06 -12.90 18.00
C HIS A 406 -9.13 -11.73 17.67
N VAL A 407 -9.57 -10.53 18.03
CA VAL A 407 -8.78 -9.30 17.93
C VAL A 407 -8.85 -8.60 19.27
N ASP A 408 -7.80 -8.71 20.06
CA ASP A 408 -7.75 -8.15 21.41
C ASP A 408 -6.60 -7.15 21.53
N PHE A 409 -6.92 -5.95 21.98
CA PHE A 409 -6.00 -4.84 22.14
C PHE A 409 -5.83 -4.50 23.62
N TRP A 410 -4.59 -4.55 24.12
CA TRP A 410 -4.25 -4.12 25.48
C TRP A 410 -3.72 -2.70 25.46
N LEU A 411 -4.33 -1.84 26.25
CA LEU A 411 -4.11 -0.41 26.32
C LEU A 411 -3.65 0.00 27.72
N THR A 412 -2.74 0.96 27.81
CA THR A 412 -2.44 1.64 29.08
C THR A 412 -3.58 2.58 29.46
N ALA A 413 -4.12 3.29 28.48
CA ALA A 413 -5.25 4.19 28.62
C ALA A 413 -6.12 4.21 27.35
N ARG A 414 -7.35 4.69 27.45
CA ARG A 414 -8.20 4.92 26.27
C ARG A 414 -7.56 5.98 25.38
N CYS A 415 -7.47 5.71 24.08
CA CYS A 415 -6.92 6.66 23.13
C CYS A 415 -7.84 6.86 21.91
N ARG A 416 -7.68 8.04 21.28
CA ARG A 416 -8.50 8.46 20.13
C ARG A 416 -8.28 7.56 18.93
N ARG A 417 -7.04 7.13 18.65
CA ARG A 417 -6.67 6.30 17.49
C ARG A 417 -7.36 4.94 17.52
N VAL A 418 -7.37 4.26 18.67
CA VAL A 418 -8.09 2.99 18.85
C VAL A 418 -9.59 3.17 18.65
N SER A 419 -10.16 4.24 19.22
CA SER A 419 -11.59 4.56 19.07
C SER A 419 -11.95 4.87 17.60
N GLN A 420 -11.06 5.51 16.84
CA GLN A 420 -11.22 5.75 15.40
C GLN A 420 -11.17 4.44 14.61
N ALA A 421 -10.21 3.55 14.88
CA ALA A 421 -10.12 2.24 14.25
C ALA A 421 -11.40 1.41 14.48
N MET A 422 -11.88 1.36 15.72
CA MET A 422 -13.13 0.67 16.05
C MET A 422 -14.35 1.26 15.31
N ARG A 423 -14.44 2.59 15.23
CA ARG A 423 -15.53 3.27 14.49
C ARG A 423 -15.49 2.93 13.00
N GLN A 424 -14.30 2.92 12.41
CA GLN A 424 -14.14 2.58 11.00
C GLN A 424 -14.54 1.14 10.69
N ILE A 425 -14.11 0.17 11.52
CA ILE A 425 -14.53 -1.23 11.39
C ILE A 425 -16.05 -1.35 11.52
N ARG A 426 -16.68 -0.71 12.51
CA ARG A 426 -18.13 -0.73 12.67
C ARG A 426 -18.87 -0.12 11.48
N TYR A 427 -18.36 0.99 10.94
CA TYR A 427 -18.93 1.62 9.73
C TYR A 427 -18.94 0.68 8.54
N MET A 428 -17.80 0.02 8.25
CA MET A 428 -17.71 -0.94 7.16
C MET A 428 -18.55 -2.19 7.43
N ASN A 429 -18.57 -2.69 8.66
CA ASN A 429 -19.43 -3.81 9.05
C ASN A 429 -20.92 -3.50 8.93
N GLN A 430 -21.33 -2.26 9.21
CA GLN A 430 -22.73 -1.83 9.01
C GLN A 430 -23.08 -1.87 7.50
N LYS A 431 -22.23 -1.34 6.63
CA LYS A 431 -22.42 -1.47 5.17
C LYS A 431 -22.43 -2.93 4.71
N GLY A 432 -21.54 -3.76 5.27
CA GLY A 432 -21.48 -5.18 4.97
C GLY A 432 -22.76 -5.92 5.34
N ARG A 433 -23.36 -5.62 6.49
CA ARG A 433 -24.67 -6.21 6.89
C ARG A 433 -25.80 -5.81 5.94
N CYS A 434 -25.81 -4.56 5.43
CA CYS A 434 -26.78 -4.15 4.42
C CYS A 434 -26.61 -4.99 3.12
N CYS A 435 -25.38 -5.12 2.64
CA CYS A 435 -25.10 -5.93 1.46
C CYS A 435 -25.46 -7.43 1.66
N GLN A 436 -25.21 -8.00 2.84
CA GLN A 436 -25.59 -9.39 3.14
C GLN A 436 -27.11 -9.58 3.10
N ARG A 437 -27.91 -8.62 3.59
CA ARG A 437 -29.37 -8.66 3.52
C ARG A 437 -29.88 -8.57 2.07
N GLU A 438 -29.28 -7.69 1.27
CA GLU A 438 -29.64 -7.55 -0.14
C GLU A 438 -29.36 -8.86 -0.93
N LEU A 439 -28.19 -9.49 -0.69
CA LEU A 439 -27.83 -10.76 -1.31
C LEU A 439 -28.71 -11.94 -0.86
N SER A 440 -29.21 -11.91 0.38
CA SER A 440 -30.11 -12.96 0.90
C SER A 440 -31.56 -12.80 0.41
N ALA A 441 -31.89 -11.63 -0.14
CA ALA A 441 -33.22 -11.33 -0.67
C ALA A 441 -33.33 -11.55 -2.20
N MET A 442 -32.22 -11.84 -2.86
CA MET A 442 -32.11 -12.23 -4.26
C MET A 442 -32.13 -13.76 -4.40
#